data_85eee96e6f965cd4c1019fc68e96a69a
#
_entry.id   85eee96e6f965cd4c1019fc68e96a69a
#
_cell.length_a   1.000
_cell.length_b   1.000
_cell.length_c   1.000
_cell.angle_alpha   90.00
_cell.angle_beta   90.00
_cell.angle_gamma   90.00
#
_symmetry.space_group_name_H-M   'P 1'
#
loop_
_entity.id
_entity.type
_entity.pdbx_description
1 polymer ?
#
loop_
_entity_poly.entity_id
_entity_poly.type
_entity_poly.pdbx_seq_one_letter_code
_entity_poly.pdbx_strand_id
1 'polypeptide(L)'
;WATWCGPCRLEIPQLMELQDRYGDQLQVIGVSTDEGDPANVVAFAEEFQMNYPVVMATPEINRQFPGVFALPTSFVVDTEGRIVQTHVGLINPAVLEQETRYLADLPTDVTVELIESTQQTRLANAAHATEIPGLDLSRLTPEQKETALQRLNEDGCVCGCELTLAQCRINDASCGVSLPLAEQVVEEIVGAN
;
A
#
# COMPACT_ATOMS: atom_id res chain seq x y z
N TRP A 1 -3.93 9.53 -3.58
CA TRP A 1 -4.35 10.62 -2.68
C TRP A 1 -5.77 11.06 -3.00
N ALA A 2 -6.36 11.92 -2.15
CA ALA A 2 -7.63 12.58 -2.46
C ALA A 2 -7.69 13.96 -1.80
N THR A 3 -8.53 14.87 -2.31
CA THR A 3 -8.68 16.22 -1.79
C THR A 3 -9.20 16.26 -0.34
N TRP A 4 -10.02 15.29 0.05
CA TRP A 4 -10.57 15.11 1.40
C TRP A 4 -9.62 14.38 2.36
N CYS A 5 -8.50 13.82 1.88
CA CYS A 5 -7.56 13.04 2.68
C CYS A 5 -6.65 13.96 3.48
N GLY A 6 -6.90 14.08 4.78
CA GLY A 6 -6.11 14.94 5.68
C GLY A 6 -4.61 14.62 5.67
N PRO A 7 -4.19 13.36 5.89
CA PRO A 7 -2.77 12.98 5.81
C PRO A 7 -2.14 13.28 4.44
N CYS A 8 -2.86 13.08 3.32
CA CYS A 8 -2.35 13.41 1.99
C CYS A 8 -1.99 14.89 1.85
N ARG A 9 -2.82 15.78 2.43
CA ARG A 9 -2.59 17.22 2.41
C ARG A 9 -1.33 17.63 3.19
N LEU A 10 -0.92 16.86 4.19
CA LEU A 10 0.32 17.07 4.93
C LEU A 10 1.56 16.63 4.14
N GLU A 11 1.41 15.66 3.24
CA GLU A 11 2.50 15.12 2.42
C GLU A 11 2.80 15.99 1.18
N ILE A 12 1.77 16.65 0.61
CA ILE A 12 1.90 17.48 -0.60
C ILE A 12 3.09 18.45 -0.54
N PRO A 13 3.29 19.28 0.49
CA PRO A 13 4.41 20.21 0.54
C PRO A 13 5.78 19.52 0.49
N GLN A 14 5.89 18.32 1.07
CA GLN A 14 7.12 17.54 1.10
C GLN A 14 7.44 16.97 -0.29
N LEU A 15 6.42 16.50 -1.00
CA LEU A 15 6.55 16.04 -2.39
C LEU A 15 6.91 17.19 -3.33
N MET A 16 6.34 18.38 -3.11
CA MET A 16 6.69 19.58 -3.87
C MET A 16 8.15 19.98 -3.66
N GLU A 17 8.64 19.94 -2.41
CA GLU A 17 10.05 20.22 -2.10
C GLU A 17 10.99 19.21 -2.77
N LEU A 18 10.64 17.93 -2.79
CA LEU A 18 11.41 16.92 -3.51
C LEU A 18 11.41 17.14 -5.01
N GLN A 19 10.24 17.46 -5.61
CA GLN A 19 10.14 17.80 -7.02
C GLN A 19 11.00 19.00 -7.39
N ASP A 20 11.01 20.05 -6.57
CA ASP A 20 11.85 21.23 -6.80
C ASP A 20 13.34 20.90 -6.68
N ARG A 21 13.72 20.07 -5.71
CA ARG A 21 15.12 19.74 -5.44
C ARG A 21 15.71 18.76 -6.44
N TYR A 22 14.93 17.81 -6.91
CA TYR A 22 15.37 16.69 -7.75
C TYR A 22 14.67 16.62 -9.11
N GLY A 23 14.08 17.71 -9.59
CA GLY A 23 13.25 17.72 -10.80
C GLY A 23 13.93 17.25 -12.09
N ASP A 24 15.27 17.22 -12.15
CA ASP A 24 16.04 16.64 -13.26
C ASP A 24 16.16 15.10 -13.18
N GLN A 25 15.94 14.51 -11.99
CA GLN A 25 16.10 13.09 -11.70
C GLN A 25 14.81 12.44 -11.20
N LEU A 26 13.88 13.21 -10.65
CA LEU A 26 12.63 12.76 -10.07
C LEU A 26 11.43 13.41 -10.76
N GLN A 27 10.45 12.61 -11.12
CA GLN A 27 9.12 13.10 -11.49
C GLN A 27 8.08 12.60 -10.47
N VAL A 28 7.52 13.51 -9.69
CA VAL A 28 6.34 13.22 -8.87
C VAL A 28 5.09 13.26 -9.76
N ILE A 29 4.17 12.34 -9.58
CA ILE A 29 2.85 12.33 -10.24
C ILE A 29 1.79 12.07 -9.17
N GLY A 30 0.86 13.00 -9.01
CA GLY A 30 -0.25 12.86 -8.06
C GLY A 30 -1.46 12.18 -8.72
N VAL A 31 -1.75 10.93 -8.33
CA VAL A 31 -2.95 10.23 -8.80
C VAL A 31 -4.09 10.43 -7.79
N SER A 32 -5.11 11.19 -8.17
CA SER A 32 -6.30 11.44 -7.34
C SER A 32 -7.32 10.32 -7.46
N THR A 33 -7.83 9.86 -6.32
CA THR A 33 -8.94 8.90 -6.22
C THR A 33 -10.27 9.59 -5.90
N ASP A 34 -10.34 10.93 -6.04
CA ASP A 34 -11.60 11.65 -5.89
C ASP A 34 -12.62 11.17 -6.91
N GLU A 35 -13.87 11.12 -6.48
CA GLU A 35 -15.00 10.83 -7.33
C GLU A 35 -15.70 12.14 -7.78
N GLY A 36 -16.33 12.12 -8.95
CA GLY A 36 -17.11 13.24 -9.47
C GLY A 36 -16.34 14.12 -10.45
N ASP A 37 -16.56 15.46 -10.39
CA ASP A 37 -16.00 16.39 -11.37
C ASP A 37 -14.49 16.61 -11.15
N PRO A 38 -13.64 16.28 -12.14
CA PRO A 38 -12.20 16.53 -12.07
C PRO A 38 -11.83 18.00 -11.82
N ALA A 39 -12.73 18.95 -12.13
CA ALA A 39 -12.50 20.37 -11.88
C ALA A 39 -12.24 20.68 -10.39
N ASN A 40 -12.80 19.89 -9.47
CA ASN A 40 -12.53 20.04 -8.04
C ASN A 40 -11.08 19.70 -7.68
N VAL A 41 -10.52 18.69 -8.33
CA VAL A 41 -9.11 18.28 -8.14
C VAL A 41 -8.18 19.32 -8.76
N VAL A 42 -8.52 19.87 -9.91
CA VAL A 42 -7.77 20.96 -10.54
C VAL A 42 -7.75 22.19 -9.65
N ALA A 43 -8.91 22.64 -9.16
CA ALA A 43 -9.00 23.80 -8.26
C ALA A 43 -8.18 23.59 -6.96
N PHE A 44 -8.20 22.37 -6.41
CA PHE A 44 -7.41 22.01 -5.25
C PHE A 44 -5.90 22.07 -5.56
N ALA A 45 -5.47 21.52 -6.70
CA ALA A 45 -4.06 21.53 -7.10
C ALA A 45 -3.55 22.97 -7.31
N GLU A 46 -4.39 23.86 -7.86
CA GLU A 46 -4.09 25.28 -8.01
C GLU A 46 -4.01 26.00 -6.65
N GLU A 47 -4.96 25.73 -5.74
CA GLU A 47 -4.95 26.30 -4.38
C GLU A 47 -3.68 25.93 -3.60
N PHE A 48 -3.27 24.66 -3.70
CA PHE A 48 -2.05 24.16 -3.07
C PHE A 48 -0.77 24.49 -3.85
N GLN A 49 -0.89 25.09 -5.03
CA GLN A 49 0.24 25.43 -5.91
C GLN A 49 1.12 24.20 -6.22
N MET A 50 0.48 23.03 -6.45
CA MET A 50 1.21 21.79 -6.72
C MET A 50 2.08 21.93 -7.97
N ASN A 51 3.38 21.67 -7.84
CA ASN A 51 4.39 21.83 -8.87
C ASN A 51 4.67 20.55 -9.69
N TYR A 52 3.80 19.55 -9.56
CA TYR A 52 3.90 18.29 -10.27
C TYR A 52 2.55 17.91 -10.93
N PRO A 53 2.57 17.08 -11.99
CA PRO A 53 1.35 16.64 -12.66
C PRO A 53 0.37 15.93 -11.72
N VAL A 54 -0.91 16.27 -11.88
CA VAL A 54 -2.01 15.62 -11.20
C VAL A 54 -2.94 14.99 -12.22
N VAL A 55 -3.31 13.73 -12.00
CA VAL A 55 -4.21 12.97 -12.86
C VAL A 55 -5.28 12.28 -12.02
N MET A 56 -6.42 11.96 -12.64
CA MET A 56 -7.46 11.16 -12.01
C MET A 56 -7.11 9.67 -12.09
N ALA A 57 -7.40 8.93 -11.03
CA ALA A 57 -7.34 7.47 -11.07
C ALA A 57 -8.30 6.92 -12.13
N THR A 58 -7.81 5.96 -12.90
CA THR A 58 -8.60 5.21 -13.87
C THR A 58 -8.50 3.71 -13.56
N PRO A 59 -9.44 2.88 -14.04
CA PRO A 59 -9.31 1.42 -13.89
C PRO A 59 -7.98 0.87 -14.44
N GLU A 60 -7.40 1.53 -15.45
CA GLU A 60 -6.11 1.19 -16.03
C GLU A 60 -4.96 1.44 -15.04
N ILE A 61 -4.91 2.66 -14.48
CA ILE A 61 -3.92 3.04 -13.48
C ILE A 61 -4.02 2.12 -12.24
N ASN A 62 -5.24 1.85 -11.76
CA ASN A 62 -5.46 0.99 -10.60
C ASN A 62 -4.98 -0.45 -10.83
N ARG A 63 -5.05 -0.97 -12.07
CA ARG A 63 -4.49 -2.28 -12.40
C ARG A 63 -2.95 -2.30 -12.42
N GLN A 64 -2.33 -1.19 -12.82
CA GLN A 64 -0.87 -1.07 -12.85
C GLN A 64 -0.27 -0.83 -11.46
N PHE A 65 -1.03 -0.20 -10.55
CA PHE A 65 -0.63 0.11 -9.18
C PHE A 65 -1.59 -0.55 -8.18
N PRO A 66 -1.54 -1.89 -8.04
CA PRO A 66 -2.45 -2.63 -7.18
C PRO A 66 -2.13 -2.40 -5.69
N GLY A 67 -3.09 -2.70 -4.83
CA GLY A 67 -2.89 -2.69 -3.37
C GLY A 67 -3.07 -1.33 -2.70
N VAL A 68 -3.75 -0.38 -3.35
CA VAL A 68 -4.15 0.89 -2.72
C VAL A 68 -5.39 0.66 -1.87
N PHE A 69 -5.20 0.37 -0.60
CA PHE A 69 -6.28 0.13 0.38
C PHE A 69 -6.36 1.23 1.44
N ALA A 70 -5.43 2.16 1.47
CA ALA A 70 -5.41 3.32 2.36
C ALA A 70 -4.78 4.52 1.66
N LEU A 71 -5.04 5.74 2.19
CA LEU A 71 -4.46 6.97 1.68
C LEU A 71 -3.69 7.72 2.78
N PRO A 72 -2.57 8.33 2.44
CA PRO A 72 -1.87 8.24 1.16
C PRO A 72 -1.26 6.86 0.89
N THR A 73 -1.09 6.50 -0.38
CA THR A 73 -0.23 5.41 -0.81
C THR A 73 0.67 5.93 -1.92
N SER A 74 1.97 5.70 -1.79
CA SER A 74 2.96 6.17 -2.75
C SER A 74 3.78 4.99 -3.28
N PHE A 75 3.96 4.96 -4.58
CA PHE A 75 4.79 3.99 -5.28
C PHE A 75 6.05 4.68 -5.77
N VAL A 76 7.20 4.11 -5.46
CA VAL A 76 8.48 4.54 -6.03
C VAL A 76 8.77 3.65 -7.23
N VAL A 77 8.98 4.28 -8.38
CA VAL A 77 9.19 3.60 -9.67
C VAL A 77 10.57 3.97 -10.19
N ASP A 78 11.34 2.98 -10.63
CA ASP A 78 12.66 3.20 -11.21
C ASP A 78 12.59 3.66 -12.68
N THR A 79 13.75 3.94 -13.26
CA THR A 79 13.88 4.38 -14.65
C THR A 79 13.50 3.32 -15.68
N GLU A 80 13.35 2.05 -15.27
CA GLU A 80 12.89 0.94 -16.11
C GLU A 80 11.37 0.72 -15.99
N GLY A 81 10.67 1.54 -15.18
CA GLY A 81 9.22 1.45 -14.96
C GLY A 81 8.82 0.37 -13.95
N ARG A 82 9.73 -0.12 -13.13
CA ARG A 82 9.44 -1.12 -12.10
C ARG A 82 9.10 -0.44 -10.77
N ILE A 83 8.04 -0.90 -10.11
CA ILE A 83 7.76 -0.49 -8.74
C ILE A 83 8.83 -1.12 -7.83
N VAL A 84 9.66 -0.29 -7.22
CA VAL A 84 10.77 -0.71 -6.34
C VAL A 84 10.44 -0.53 -4.87
N GLN A 85 9.48 0.33 -4.54
CA GLN A 85 9.01 0.51 -3.17
C GLN A 85 7.55 0.95 -3.15
N THR A 86 6.83 0.61 -2.07
CA THR A 86 5.46 1.04 -1.81
C THR A 86 5.35 1.51 -0.36
N HIS A 87 4.89 2.73 -0.18
CA HIS A 87 4.62 3.31 1.13
C HIS A 87 3.12 3.47 1.33
N VAL A 88 2.60 2.94 2.43
CA VAL A 88 1.20 3.10 2.85
C VAL A 88 1.15 3.98 4.07
N GLY A 89 0.37 5.06 4.00
CA GLY A 89 0.35 6.12 5.00
C GLY A 89 1.40 7.21 4.73
N LEU A 90 1.52 8.15 5.65
CA LEU A 90 2.50 9.24 5.56
C LEU A 90 3.93 8.70 5.47
N ILE A 91 4.66 9.13 4.45
CA ILE A 91 6.07 8.78 4.31
C ILE A 91 6.92 9.72 5.17
N ASN A 92 7.97 9.15 5.78
CA ASN A 92 9.02 9.99 6.34
C ASN A 92 9.82 10.66 5.20
N PRO A 93 9.85 11.99 5.11
CA PRO A 93 10.51 12.70 4.01
C PRO A 93 11.98 12.33 3.85
N ALA A 94 12.68 12.07 4.95
CA ALA A 94 14.08 11.67 4.91
C ALA A 94 14.28 10.28 4.26
N VAL A 95 13.32 9.36 4.44
CA VAL A 95 13.35 8.05 3.77
C VAL A 95 13.14 8.23 2.27
N LEU A 96 12.11 8.95 1.87
CA LEU A 96 11.81 9.20 0.46
C LEU A 96 12.95 9.95 -0.25
N GLU A 97 13.61 10.89 0.44
CA GLU A 97 14.79 11.57 -0.09
C GLU A 97 15.95 10.60 -0.34
N GLN A 98 16.24 9.68 0.60
CA GLN A 98 17.32 8.70 0.42
C GLN A 98 17.01 7.71 -0.70
N GLU A 99 15.76 7.26 -0.83
CA GLU A 99 15.31 6.41 -1.95
C GLU A 99 15.48 7.13 -3.29
N THR A 100 15.06 8.41 -3.37
CA THR A 100 15.25 9.23 -4.55
C THR A 100 16.73 9.36 -4.92
N ARG A 101 17.58 9.65 -3.94
CA ARG A 101 19.02 9.78 -4.17
C ARG A 101 19.64 8.46 -4.64
N TYR A 102 19.26 7.34 -4.02
CA TYR A 102 19.74 6.03 -4.43
C TYR A 102 19.38 5.70 -5.88
N LEU A 103 18.11 5.90 -6.26
CA LEU A 103 17.64 5.61 -7.63
C LEU A 103 18.19 6.58 -8.69
N ALA A 104 18.61 7.75 -8.28
CA ALA A 104 19.26 8.77 -9.13
C ALA A 104 20.80 8.65 -9.16
N ASP A 105 21.37 7.58 -8.62
CA ASP A 105 22.82 7.38 -8.49
C ASP A 105 23.55 8.55 -7.75
N LEU A 106 22.84 9.22 -6.84
CA LEU A 106 23.40 10.26 -5.99
C LEU A 106 23.95 9.66 -4.68
N PRO A 107 24.94 10.32 -4.03
CA PRO A 107 25.46 9.85 -2.75
C PRO A 107 24.35 9.70 -1.70
N THR A 108 24.28 8.55 -1.05
CA THR A 108 23.33 8.25 0.05
C THR A 108 24.09 7.84 1.30
N ASP A 109 23.47 8.06 2.47
CA ASP A 109 24.00 7.64 3.77
C ASP A 109 23.36 6.33 4.26
N VAL A 110 22.61 5.65 3.37
CA VAL A 110 21.87 4.41 3.70
C VAL A 110 22.43 3.22 2.92
N THR A 111 22.32 2.05 3.52
CA THR A 111 22.53 0.78 2.83
C THR A 111 21.19 0.31 2.30
N VAL A 112 21.10 0.07 0.99
CA VAL A 112 19.91 -0.45 0.34
C VAL A 112 20.05 -1.97 0.19
N GLU A 113 19.10 -2.71 0.73
CA GLU A 113 18.96 -4.15 0.51
C GLU A 113 17.90 -4.39 -0.55
N LEU A 114 18.30 -4.99 -1.67
CA LEU A 114 17.37 -5.37 -2.73
C LEU A 114 16.76 -6.72 -2.39
N ILE A 115 15.43 -6.73 -2.24
CA ILE A 115 14.65 -7.95 -2.02
C ILE A 115 14.00 -8.32 -3.35
N GLU A 116 14.15 -9.58 -3.80
CA GLU A 116 13.50 -10.04 -5.03
C GLU A 116 11.98 -9.88 -4.96
N SER A 117 11.36 -9.47 -6.07
CA SER A 117 9.94 -9.11 -6.15
C SER A 117 8.98 -10.21 -5.70
N THR A 118 9.36 -11.47 -5.82
CA THR A 118 8.61 -12.63 -5.31
C THR A 118 8.51 -12.65 -3.77
N GLN A 119 9.46 -12.02 -3.07
CA GLN A 119 9.43 -11.85 -1.62
C GLN A 119 8.72 -10.56 -1.21
N GLN A 120 8.82 -9.48 -2.00
CA GLN A 120 8.13 -8.21 -1.73
C GLN A 120 6.60 -8.35 -1.74
N THR A 121 6.04 -9.13 -2.67
CA THR A 121 4.59 -9.37 -2.71
C THR A 121 4.08 -10.10 -1.47
N ARG A 122 4.95 -10.89 -0.80
CA ARG A 122 4.63 -11.56 0.46
C ARG A 122 4.86 -10.70 1.70
N LEU A 123 5.79 -9.73 1.64
CA LEU A 123 6.11 -8.84 2.77
C LEU A 123 5.13 -7.66 2.89
N ALA A 124 4.60 -7.16 1.78
CA ALA A 124 3.58 -6.10 1.77
C ALA A 124 2.21 -6.61 2.23
N ASN A 125 1.99 -7.91 2.25
CA ASN A 125 0.75 -8.55 2.68
C ASN A 125 0.91 -9.09 4.10
N ALA A 126 -0.18 -9.12 4.84
CA ALA A 126 -0.39 -9.66 6.18
C ALA A 126 0.25 -11.06 6.49
N ALA A 127 1.08 -11.61 5.59
CA ALA A 127 1.84 -12.84 5.79
C ALA A 127 2.78 -12.80 7.01
N HIS A 128 3.12 -11.61 7.50
CA HIS A 128 3.83 -11.42 8.76
C HIS A 128 2.93 -11.01 9.92
N ALA A 129 1.62 -10.87 9.71
CA ALA A 129 0.71 -10.72 10.83
C ALA A 129 0.69 -12.03 11.63
N THR A 130 1.34 -12.02 12.75
CA THR A 130 1.28 -13.13 13.74
C THR A 130 -0.06 -13.16 14.46
N GLU A 131 -0.85 -12.06 14.34
CA GLU A 131 -2.17 -11.87 14.93
C GLU A 131 -3.12 -11.30 13.86
N ILE A 132 -4.30 -11.89 13.77
CA ILE A 132 -5.36 -11.42 12.87
C ILE A 132 -6.54 -10.96 13.72
N PRO A 133 -6.99 -9.71 13.58
CA PRO A 133 -8.04 -9.14 14.43
C PRO A 133 -9.30 -10.02 14.49
N GLY A 134 -9.68 -10.40 15.71
CA GLY A 134 -10.87 -11.22 15.97
C GLY A 134 -10.70 -12.74 15.78
N LEU A 135 -9.50 -13.23 15.41
CA LEU A 135 -9.23 -14.65 15.19
C LEU A 135 -8.30 -15.20 16.28
N ASP A 136 -8.73 -16.25 16.98
CA ASP A 136 -7.92 -16.93 17.98
C ASP A 136 -7.05 -18.03 17.35
N LEU A 137 -5.77 -17.75 17.20
CA LEU A 137 -4.75 -18.67 16.69
C LEU A 137 -3.94 -19.35 17.80
N SER A 138 -4.24 -19.07 19.07
CA SER A 138 -3.46 -19.58 20.22
C SER A 138 -3.59 -21.09 20.43
N ARG A 139 -4.69 -21.69 19.94
CA ARG A 139 -4.97 -23.13 20.00
C ARG A 139 -4.30 -23.97 18.92
N LEU A 140 -3.63 -23.33 17.96
CA LEU A 140 -2.94 -23.99 16.85
C LEU A 140 -1.52 -24.38 17.24
N THR A 141 -1.05 -25.51 16.74
CA THR A 141 0.39 -25.83 16.75
C THR A 141 1.15 -24.85 15.86
N PRO A 142 2.49 -24.68 16.00
CA PRO A 142 3.26 -23.81 15.14
C PRO A 142 3.06 -24.10 13.63
N GLU A 143 3.03 -25.39 13.25
CA GLU A 143 2.83 -25.83 11.87
C GLU A 143 1.41 -25.52 11.37
N GLN A 144 0.41 -25.76 12.20
CA GLN A 144 -0.99 -25.39 11.89
C GLN A 144 -1.17 -23.88 11.78
N LYS A 145 -0.51 -23.11 12.63
CA LYS A 145 -0.54 -21.64 12.58
C LYS A 145 0.08 -21.12 11.30
N GLU A 146 1.21 -21.67 10.87
CA GLU A 146 1.85 -21.31 9.59
C GLU A 146 0.91 -21.61 8.42
N THR A 147 0.32 -22.81 8.37
CA THR A 147 -0.64 -23.20 7.34
C THR A 147 -1.89 -22.29 7.34
N ALA A 148 -2.42 -21.95 8.51
CA ALA A 148 -3.57 -21.05 8.63
C ALA A 148 -3.24 -19.64 8.11
N LEU A 149 -2.10 -19.08 8.51
CA LEU A 149 -1.65 -17.77 8.04
C LEU A 149 -1.42 -17.76 6.53
N GLN A 150 -0.85 -18.83 5.97
CA GLN A 150 -0.68 -18.95 4.52
C GLN A 150 -2.04 -18.93 3.81
N ARG A 151 -2.99 -19.77 4.19
CA ARG A 151 -4.33 -19.81 3.58
C ARG A 151 -5.08 -18.49 3.73
N LEU A 152 -5.06 -17.88 4.92
CA LEU A 152 -5.71 -16.59 5.14
C LEU A 152 -5.15 -15.45 4.26
N ASN A 153 -3.90 -15.56 3.84
CA ASN A 153 -3.27 -14.62 2.92
C ASN A 153 -3.48 -14.97 1.43
N GLU A 154 -3.87 -16.19 1.11
CA GLU A 154 -4.14 -16.64 -0.27
C GLU A 154 -5.64 -16.59 -0.60
N ASP A 155 -6.51 -16.98 0.35
CA ASP A 155 -7.95 -17.06 0.14
C ASP A 155 -8.58 -15.66 0.10
N GLY A 156 -9.31 -15.35 -0.98
CA GLY A 156 -9.99 -14.07 -1.17
C GLY A 156 -11.23 -13.91 -0.29
N CYS A 157 -11.46 -12.70 0.23
CA CYS A 157 -12.71 -12.36 0.90
C CYS A 157 -13.82 -12.10 -0.13
N VAL A 158 -14.98 -12.77 0.05
CA VAL A 158 -16.12 -12.64 -0.88
C VAL A 158 -17.05 -11.45 -0.55
N CYS A 159 -16.63 -10.53 0.31
CA CYS A 159 -17.43 -9.34 0.65
C CYS A 159 -17.45 -8.26 -0.46
N GLY A 160 -16.66 -8.46 -1.54
CA GLY A 160 -16.53 -7.51 -2.65
C GLY A 160 -15.37 -6.52 -2.51
N CYS A 161 -14.54 -6.64 -1.46
CA CYS A 161 -13.40 -5.75 -1.25
C CYS A 161 -12.13 -6.13 -2.07
N GLU A 162 -12.16 -7.28 -2.77
CA GLU A 162 -11.00 -7.81 -3.54
C GLU A 162 -9.73 -8.07 -2.70
N LEU A 163 -9.87 -8.09 -1.37
CA LEU A 163 -8.78 -8.37 -0.43
C LEU A 163 -8.75 -9.85 -0.05
N THR A 164 -7.59 -10.33 0.42
CA THR A 164 -7.53 -11.63 1.07
C THR A 164 -8.26 -11.62 2.43
N LEU A 165 -8.54 -12.78 3.00
CA LEU A 165 -9.20 -12.87 4.32
C LEU A 165 -8.36 -12.15 5.38
N ALA A 166 -7.05 -12.35 5.41
CA ALA A 166 -6.15 -11.68 6.34
C ALA A 166 -6.16 -10.16 6.14
N GLN A 167 -6.04 -9.69 4.91
CA GLN A 167 -6.08 -8.26 4.59
C GLN A 167 -7.43 -7.63 4.97
N CYS A 168 -8.53 -8.29 4.67
CA CYS A 168 -9.85 -7.82 5.03
C CYS A 168 -9.99 -7.68 6.56
N ARG A 169 -9.54 -8.68 7.34
CA ARG A 169 -9.58 -8.64 8.81
C ARG A 169 -8.73 -7.51 9.40
N ILE A 170 -7.57 -7.22 8.81
CA ILE A 170 -6.68 -6.15 9.28
C ILE A 170 -7.24 -4.77 8.94
N ASN A 171 -7.79 -4.60 7.73
CA ASN A 171 -8.27 -3.31 7.25
C ASN A 171 -9.69 -2.99 7.73
N ASP A 172 -10.55 -4.01 7.88
CA ASP A 172 -11.93 -3.88 8.36
C ASP A 172 -12.27 -5.01 9.33
N ALA A 173 -11.89 -4.83 10.58
CA ALA A 173 -12.20 -5.77 11.65
C ALA A 173 -13.72 -5.92 11.90
N SER A 174 -14.56 -5.03 11.37
CA SER A 174 -16.01 -5.07 11.47
C SER A 174 -16.69 -5.85 10.34
N CYS A 175 -15.94 -6.26 9.31
CA CYS A 175 -16.48 -7.00 8.17
C CYS A 175 -17.15 -8.32 8.63
N GLY A 176 -18.48 -8.38 8.48
CA GLY A 176 -19.29 -9.54 8.88
C GLY A 176 -19.11 -10.78 8.01
N VAL A 177 -18.36 -10.68 6.90
CA VAL A 177 -18.10 -11.78 5.97
C VAL A 177 -16.73 -12.41 6.22
N SER A 178 -15.71 -11.60 6.45
CA SER A 178 -14.33 -12.10 6.57
C SER A 178 -14.07 -12.89 7.85
N LEU A 179 -14.71 -12.55 8.97
CA LEU A 179 -14.50 -13.27 10.23
C LEU A 179 -14.99 -14.72 10.18
N PRO A 180 -16.25 -15.03 9.80
CA PRO A 180 -16.71 -16.41 9.69
C PRO A 180 -15.89 -17.26 8.72
N LEU A 181 -15.45 -16.69 7.60
CA LEU A 181 -14.59 -17.39 6.63
C LEU A 181 -13.21 -17.68 7.21
N ALA A 182 -12.62 -16.71 7.92
CA ALA A 182 -11.33 -16.91 8.56
C ALA A 182 -11.39 -17.96 9.69
N GLU A 183 -12.47 -17.97 10.47
CA GLU A 183 -12.73 -19.01 11.48
C GLU A 183 -12.89 -20.39 10.83
N GLN A 184 -13.59 -20.49 9.70
CA GLN A 184 -13.73 -21.74 8.94
C GLN A 184 -12.37 -22.28 8.49
N VAL A 185 -11.47 -21.44 7.97
CA VAL A 185 -10.11 -21.85 7.60
C VAL A 185 -9.38 -22.47 8.80
N VAL A 186 -9.48 -21.86 9.97
CA VAL A 186 -8.87 -22.38 11.20
C VAL A 186 -9.48 -23.71 11.62
N GLU A 187 -10.80 -23.85 11.56
CA GLU A 187 -11.50 -25.09 11.94
C GLU A 187 -11.15 -26.25 10.99
N GLU A 188 -11.05 -26.01 9.69
CA GLU A 188 -10.63 -27.01 8.71
C GLU A 188 -9.22 -27.54 9.02
N ILE A 189 -8.30 -26.66 9.43
CA ILE A 189 -6.92 -27.04 9.76
C ILE A 189 -6.86 -27.83 11.06
N VAL A 190 -7.66 -27.47 12.05
CA VAL A 190 -7.77 -28.22 13.32
C VAL A 190 -8.41 -29.58 13.11
N GLY A 191 -9.43 -29.67 12.24
CA GLY A 191 -10.18 -30.90 11.96
C GLY A 191 -9.48 -31.87 11.00
N ALA A 192 -8.41 -31.45 10.33
CA ALA A 192 -7.67 -32.27 9.36
C ALA A 192 -6.64 -33.24 9.98
N ASN A 193 -6.62 -33.38 11.32
CA ASN A 193 -5.76 -34.32 12.07
C ASN A 193 -6.57 -35.47 12.69
#